data_cec093d1975c93b5e7da0b6cb8329343
#
_entry.id   cec093d1975c93b5e7da0b6cb8329343
#
_cell.length_a   1.000
_cell.length_b   1.000
_cell.length_c   1.000
_cell.angle_alpha   90.00
_cell.angle_beta   90.00
_cell.angle_gamma   90.00
#
_symmetry.space_group_name_H-M   'P 1'
#
loop_
_entity.id
_entity.type
_entity.pdbx_description
1 polymer ?
#
loop_
_entity_poly.entity_id
_entity_poly.type
_entity_poly.pdbx_seq_one_letter_code
_entity_poly.pdbx_strand_id
1 'polypeptide(L)'
;NVALGVETEEFNLHWLHQQTGWYGLKPEPKSKVISGVPYQARPDGLAMHDNNDAHAIIECKHTSSWKGMSDILDMYLPQVHLYMRVWEVDKAVFSVIFGNQWEYCVVDFNKDYWKEISKQAYQFWQMVESDVEPVQNHANKIDWSNVKIDGLIKRDASKDNQFMDAAHRFVNYSQQAKEHEATKKELKSMVKDTEREVYCDLLTIKRDKRGACRITIHSD
;
A
#
# COMPACT_ATOMS: atom_id res chain seq x y z
N ASN A 1 3.31 -10.39 -11.47
CA ASN A 1 3.52 -9.00 -11.01
C ASN A 1 4.90 -8.76 -10.35
N VAL A 2 5.55 -9.79 -9.78
CA VAL A 2 6.91 -9.64 -9.20
C VAL A 2 7.93 -9.27 -10.27
N ALA A 3 7.90 -9.91 -11.43
CA ALA A 3 8.81 -9.63 -12.54
C ALA A 3 8.70 -8.16 -13.00
N LEU A 4 7.48 -7.62 -13.13
CA LEU A 4 7.29 -6.22 -13.52
C LEU A 4 7.87 -5.26 -12.47
N GLY A 5 7.75 -5.58 -11.18
CA GLY A 5 8.35 -4.79 -10.11
C GLY A 5 9.87 -4.71 -10.22
N VAL A 6 10.52 -5.85 -10.47
CA VAL A 6 11.98 -5.92 -10.65
C VAL A 6 12.44 -5.15 -11.90
N GLU A 7 11.76 -5.34 -13.03
CA GLU A 7 12.11 -4.68 -14.30
C GLU A 7 11.90 -3.15 -14.25
N THR A 8 10.97 -2.67 -13.42
CA THR A 8 10.71 -1.23 -13.28
C THR A 8 11.49 -0.55 -12.17
N GLU A 9 12.25 -1.27 -11.35
CA GLU A 9 13.02 -0.72 -10.23
C GLU A 9 14.04 0.32 -10.70
N GLU A 10 14.85 -0.02 -11.70
CA GLU A 10 15.87 0.89 -12.26
C GLU A 10 15.22 2.15 -12.90
N PHE A 11 14.14 1.96 -13.64
CA PHE A 11 13.36 3.08 -14.18
C PHE A 11 12.83 3.98 -13.08
N ASN A 12 12.29 3.40 -12.01
CA ASN A 12 11.71 4.13 -10.88
C ASN A 12 12.77 4.95 -10.13
N LEU A 13 13.96 4.39 -9.89
CA LEU A 13 15.11 5.11 -9.32
C LEU A 13 15.54 6.28 -10.19
N HIS A 14 15.65 6.07 -11.50
CA HIS A 14 16.02 7.12 -12.45
C HIS A 14 14.97 8.24 -12.50
N TRP A 15 13.68 7.87 -12.52
CA TRP A 15 12.57 8.83 -12.52
C TRP A 15 12.53 9.67 -11.24
N LEU A 16 12.70 9.02 -10.08
CA LEU A 16 12.80 9.71 -8.80
C LEU A 16 13.89 10.77 -8.82
N HIS A 17 15.08 10.43 -9.30
CA HIS A 17 16.19 11.39 -9.43
C HIS A 17 15.80 12.58 -10.31
N GLN A 18 15.29 12.33 -11.50
CA GLN A 18 14.90 13.40 -12.43
C GLN A 18 13.84 14.34 -11.85
N GLN A 19 12.91 13.84 -11.05
CA GLN A 19 11.80 14.64 -10.53
C GLN A 19 12.12 15.36 -9.22
N THR A 20 13.09 14.87 -8.43
CA THR A 20 13.26 15.32 -7.03
C THR A 20 14.69 15.62 -6.64
N GLY A 21 15.69 15.20 -7.41
CA GLY A 21 17.10 15.27 -7.05
C GLY A 21 17.57 14.17 -6.08
N TRP A 22 16.70 13.24 -5.67
CA TRP A 22 17.11 12.05 -4.93
C TRP A 22 17.72 11.03 -5.88
N TYR A 23 18.98 10.69 -5.70
CA TYR A 23 19.63 9.63 -6.47
C TYR A 23 20.18 8.54 -5.53
N GLY A 24 20.16 7.31 -5.96
CA GLY A 24 20.62 6.17 -5.17
C GLY A 24 21.49 5.23 -5.98
N LEU A 25 22.50 4.70 -5.31
CA LEU A 25 23.29 3.59 -5.83
C LEU A 25 22.78 2.30 -5.20
N LYS A 26 22.65 1.26 -6.00
CA LYS A 26 22.22 -0.07 -5.53
C LYS A 26 23.27 -0.64 -4.61
N PRO A 27 22.97 -0.83 -3.30
CA PRO A 27 23.97 -1.32 -2.35
C PRO A 27 24.01 -2.85 -2.33
N GLU A 28 25.15 -3.39 -1.90
CA GLU A 28 25.21 -4.79 -1.48
C GLU A 28 24.40 -5.00 -0.19
N PRO A 29 23.85 -6.21 0.03
CA PRO A 29 23.13 -6.51 1.26
C PRO A 29 24.00 -6.28 2.49
N LYS A 30 23.46 -5.58 3.50
CA LYS A 30 24.12 -5.37 4.78
C LYS A 30 23.42 -6.17 5.87
N SER A 31 24.21 -6.91 6.66
CA SER A 31 23.74 -7.66 7.81
C SER A 31 24.19 -7.00 9.11
N LYS A 32 23.32 -7.00 10.13
CA LYS A 32 23.62 -6.43 11.45
C LYS A 32 22.87 -7.20 12.53
N VAL A 33 23.54 -7.52 13.63
CA VAL A 33 22.88 -8.06 14.84
C VAL A 33 22.47 -6.88 15.73
N ILE A 34 21.19 -6.78 16.07
CA ILE A 34 20.67 -5.72 16.94
C ILE A 34 19.89 -6.41 18.05
N SER A 35 20.30 -6.20 19.31
CA SER A 35 19.68 -6.81 20.49
C SER A 35 19.53 -8.34 20.39
N GLY A 36 20.54 -9.03 19.83
CA GLY A 36 20.56 -10.48 19.65
C GLY A 36 19.80 -11.00 18.42
N VAL A 37 19.09 -10.15 17.69
CA VAL A 37 18.36 -10.52 16.47
C VAL A 37 19.21 -10.22 15.23
N PRO A 38 19.45 -11.19 14.33
CA PRO A 38 20.13 -10.96 13.08
C PRO A 38 19.17 -10.34 12.06
N TYR A 39 19.57 -9.20 11.50
CA TYR A 39 18.84 -8.52 10.44
C TYR A 39 19.68 -8.47 9.17
N GLN A 40 19.01 -8.52 8.03
CA GLN A 40 19.60 -8.24 6.74
C GLN A 40 18.76 -7.19 6.02
N ALA A 41 19.42 -6.21 5.42
CA ALA A 41 18.79 -5.11 4.68
C ALA A 41 19.42 -4.96 3.30
N ARG A 42 18.56 -4.93 2.29
CA ARG A 42 18.92 -4.66 0.90
C ARG A 42 17.89 -3.68 0.32
N PRO A 43 18.05 -2.37 0.58
CA PRO A 43 17.21 -1.37 -0.07
C PRO A 43 17.49 -1.31 -1.58
N ASP A 44 16.55 -0.79 -2.34
CA ASP A 44 16.71 -0.63 -3.79
C ASP A 44 17.74 0.45 -4.13
N GLY A 45 17.92 1.44 -3.23
CA GLY A 45 18.99 2.43 -3.33
C GLY A 45 19.48 2.92 -1.96
N LEU A 46 20.79 3.23 -1.89
CA LEU A 46 21.36 4.06 -0.84
C LEU A 46 21.57 5.46 -1.42
N ALA A 47 20.90 6.46 -0.84
CA ALA A 47 20.68 7.73 -1.50
C ALA A 47 21.39 8.91 -0.87
N MET A 48 21.73 9.86 -1.74
CA MET A 48 22.07 11.24 -1.41
C MET A 48 21.11 12.16 -2.17
N HIS A 49 20.76 13.30 -1.60
CA HIS A 49 20.07 14.36 -2.31
C HIS A 49 21.10 15.27 -3.02
N ASP A 50 20.71 15.95 -4.11
CA ASP A 50 21.62 16.83 -4.89
C ASP A 50 22.31 17.91 -4.05
N ASN A 51 21.72 18.35 -2.95
CA ASN A 51 22.35 19.30 -1.99
C ASN A 51 23.29 18.61 -0.98
N ASN A 52 23.60 17.36 -1.13
CA ASN A 52 24.63 16.57 -0.45
C ASN A 52 24.50 16.33 1.07
N ASP A 53 23.38 16.70 1.72
CA ASP A 53 23.33 16.68 3.17
C ASP A 53 22.56 15.50 3.78
N ALA A 54 21.93 14.64 2.99
CA ALA A 54 21.07 13.60 3.55
C ALA A 54 21.37 12.22 2.96
N HIS A 55 21.96 11.35 3.79
CA HIS A 55 21.97 9.92 3.52
C HIS A 55 20.58 9.35 3.83
N ALA A 56 20.02 8.63 2.87
CA ALA A 56 18.73 7.96 2.99
C ALA A 56 18.76 6.59 2.31
N ILE A 57 17.80 5.75 2.61
CA ILE A 57 17.51 4.59 1.75
C ILE A 57 16.41 4.97 0.76
N ILE A 58 16.40 4.32 -0.40
CA ILE A 58 15.30 4.37 -1.36
C ILE A 58 14.66 3.00 -1.44
N GLU A 59 13.34 3.00 -1.42
CA GLU A 59 12.51 1.81 -1.63
C GLU A 59 11.55 2.08 -2.77
N CYS A 60 11.68 1.31 -3.86
CA CYS A 60 10.87 1.43 -5.05
C CYS A 60 9.71 0.43 -5.02
N LYS A 61 8.52 0.88 -5.38
CA LYS A 61 7.36 -0.02 -5.50
C LYS A 61 6.63 0.22 -6.82
N HIS A 62 6.11 -0.85 -7.40
CA HIS A 62 5.18 -0.80 -8.52
C HIS A 62 3.93 -1.60 -8.17
N THR A 63 2.79 -0.95 -8.17
CA THR A 63 1.52 -1.54 -7.71
C THR A 63 0.33 -1.09 -8.58
N SER A 64 -0.84 -1.61 -8.24
CA SER A 64 -2.07 -1.31 -8.96
C SER A 64 -2.55 0.12 -8.72
N SER A 65 -3.18 0.72 -9.74
CA SER A 65 -3.71 2.09 -9.71
C SER A 65 -4.83 2.35 -8.70
N TRP A 66 -5.43 1.31 -8.13
CA TRP A 66 -6.46 1.44 -7.09
C TRP A 66 -5.90 1.56 -5.67
N LYS A 67 -4.57 1.36 -5.48
CA LYS A 67 -3.87 1.61 -4.21
C LYS A 67 -3.41 3.07 -4.13
N GLY A 68 -3.18 3.54 -2.91
CA GLY A 68 -2.58 4.84 -2.64
C GLY A 68 -1.33 4.72 -1.77
N MET A 69 -0.65 5.84 -1.54
CA MET A 69 0.57 5.89 -0.70
C MET A 69 0.32 5.35 0.71
N SER A 70 -0.86 5.59 1.29
CA SER A 70 -1.23 5.05 2.61
C SER A 70 -1.18 3.52 2.66
N ASP A 71 -1.60 2.82 1.59
CA ASP A 71 -1.54 1.35 1.53
C ASP A 71 -0.09 0.84 1.48
N ILE A 72 0.78 1.59 0.80
CA ILE A 72 2.22 1.29 0.73
C ILE A 72 2.86 1.46 2.11
N LEU A 73 2.57 2.55 2.79
CA LEU A 73 3.08 2.81 4.13
C LEU A 73 2.61 1.77 5.14
N ASP A 74 1.32 1.42 5.12
CA ASP A 74 0.77 0.37 5.97
C ASP A 74 1.50 -0.97 5.83
N MET A 75 1.96 -1.28 4.62
CA MET A 75 2.59 -2.55 4.30
C MET A 75 4.10 -2.56 4.49
N TYR A 76 4.78 -1.49 4.10
CA TYR A 76 6.25 -1.48 3.96
C TYR A 76 6.98 -0.55 4.93
N LEU A 77 6.26 0.24 5.75
CA LEU A 77 6.88 1.12 6.71
C LEU A 77 7.77 0.39 7.75
N PRO A 78 7.39 -0.81 8.26
CA PRO A 78 8.27 -1.60 9.10
C PRO A 78 9.58 -2.00 8.39
N GLN A 79 9.53 -2.36 7.12
CA GLN A 79 10.68 -2.76 6.31
C GLN A 79 11.69 -1.60 6.19
N VAL A 80 11.23 -0.40 5.83
CA VAL A 80 12.14 0.74 5.67
C VAL A 80 12.72 1.22 6.98
N HIS A 81 11.98 1.11 8.11
CA HIS A 81 12.53 1.40 9.44
C HIS A 81 13.63 0.42 9.84
N LEU A 82 13.46 -0.87 9.50
CA LEU A 82 14.51 -1.88 9.66
C LEU A 82 15.72 -1.51 8.80
N TYR A 83 15.51 -1.16 7.55
CA TYR A 83 16.59 -0.78 6.63
C TYR A 83 17.34 0.46 7.12
N MET A 84 16.63 1.53 7.53
CA MET A 84 17.23 2.70 8.14
C MET A 84 18.09 2.34 9.35
N ARG A 85 17.61 1.42 10.19
CA ARG A 85 18.34 1.00 11.39
C ARG A 85 19.59 0.16 11.09
N VAL A 86 19.55 -0.70 10.08
CA VAL A 86 20.71 -1.50 9.64
C VAL A 86 21.76 -0.63 8.96
N TRP A 87 21.31 0.33 8.14
CA TRP A 87 22.20 1.24 7.41
C TRP A 87 22.62 2.48 8.21
N GLU A 88 22.02 2.71 9.37
CA GLU A 88 22.32 3.85 10.28
C GLU A 88 22.05 5.19 9.62
N VAL A 89 20.94 5.28 8.91
CA VAL A 89 20.42 6.51 8.30
C VAL A 89 19.07 6.89 8.91
N ASP A 90 18.74 8.18 8.86
CA ASP A 90 17.55 8.72 9.50
C ASP A 90 16.38 8.98 8.53
N LYS A 91 16.56 8.69 7.25
CA LYS A 91 15.54 8.92 6.22
C LYS A 91 15.38 7.73 5.30
N ALA A 92 14.13 7.54 4.85
CA ALA A 92 13.78 6.65 3.76
C ALA A 92 12.94 7.40 2.73
N VAL A 93 13.16 7.12 1.46
CA VAL A 93 12.37 7.66 0.34
C VAL A 93 11.61 6.50 -0.30
N PHE A 94 10.29 6.57 -0.26
CA PHE A 94 9.46 5.71 -1.11
C PHE A 94 9.28 6.36 -2.48
N SER A 95 9.52 5.60 -3.53
CA SER A 95 9.21 5.96 -4.91
C SER A 95 8.25 4.93 -5.49
N VAL A 96 7.02 5.33 -5.80
CA VAL A 96 5.94 4.38 -6.07
C VAL A 96 5.26 4.68 -7.40
N ILE A 97 5.17 3.66 -8.24
CA ILE A 97 4.38 3.67 -9.47
C ILE A 97 3.04 2.98 -9.18
N PHE A 98 1.94 3.74 -9.28
CA PHE A 98 0.56 3.29 -9.14
C PHE A 98 -0.09 3.16 -10.53
N GLY A 99 0.09 2.00 -11.17
CA GLY A 99 -0.36 1.82 -12.57
C GLY A 99 0.40 2.73 -13.53
N ASN A 100 -0.18 3.88 -13.89
CA ASN A 100 0.42 4.91 -14.76
C ASN A 100 0.68 6.25 -14.04
N GLN A 101 0.52 6.29 -12.73
CA GLN A 101 0.81 7.45 -11.90
C GLN A 101 2.04 7.18 -11.04
N TRP A 102 2.77 8.23 -10.69
CA TRP A 102 3.93 8.14 -9.83
C TRP A 102 3.82 9.13 -8.69
N GLU A 103 4.18 8.68 -7.50
CA GLU A 103 4.26 9.49 -6.29
C GLU A 103 5.50 9.12 -5.48
N TYR A 104 5.95 10.03 -4.64
CA TYR A 104 7.00 9.74 -3.67
C TYR A 104 6.68 10.37 -2.32
N CYS A 105 7.30 9.85 -1.26
CA CYS A 105 7.32 10.50 0.04
C CYS A 105 8.63 10.22 0.76
N VAL A 106 9.00 11.13 1.67
CA VAL A 106 10.16 10.99 2.55
C VAL A 106 9.69 10.67 3.96
N VAL A 107 10.25 9.64 4.55
CA VAL A 107 9.92 9.14 5.89
C VAL A 107 11.09 9.39 6.81
N ASP A 108 10.86 10.05 7.94
CA ASP A 108 11.85 10.17 9.00
C ASP A 108 11.85 8.93 9.90
N PHE A 109 13.02 8.53 10.37
CA PHE A 109 13.16 7.44 11.34
C PHE A 109 12.48 7.78 12.66
N ASN A 110 11.57 6.93 13.12
CA ASN A 110 10.87 7.10 14.38
C ASN A 110 11.30 6.02 15.40
N LYS A 111 11.90 6.47 16.53
CA LYS A 111 12.45 5.59 17.57
C LYS A 111 11.37 4.76 18.27
N ASP A 112 10.21 5.33 18.51
CA ASP A 112 9.13 4.62 19.20
C ASP A 112 8.49 3.58 18.28
N TYR A 113 8.30 3.91 17.02
CA TYR A 113 7.85 2.96 16.00
C TYR A 113 8.84 1.80 15.82
N TRP A 114 10.15 2.11 15.75
CA TRP A 114 11.20 1.08 15.73
C TRP A 114 11.17 0.18 16.97
N LYS A 115 10.90 0.73 18.14
CA LYS A 115 10.80 -0.04 19.38
C LYS A 115 9.73 -1.13 19.30
N GLU A 116 8.58 -0.82 18.73
CA GLU A 116 7.51 -1.81 18.53
C GLU A 116 7.89 -2.86 17.48
N ILE A 117 8.51 -2.45 16.37
CA ILE A 117 9.04 -3.38 15.35
C ILE A 117 10.06 -4.33 15.97
N SER A 118 11.05 -3.80 16.69
CA SER A 118 12.13 -4.59 17.28
C SER A 118 11.64 -5.57 18.34
N LYS A 119 10.61 -5.20 19.10
CA LYS A 119 9.95 -6.09 20.06
C LYS A 119 9.29 -7.28 19.36
N GLN A 120 8.53 -7.05 18.30
CA GLN A 120 7.90 -8.12 17.54
C GLN A 120 8.94 -9.02 16.84
N ALA A 121 9.98 -8.43 16.28
CA ALA A 121 11.08 -9.17 15.66
C ALA A 121 11.84 -10.03 16.67
N TYR A 122 12.07 -9.52 17.88
CA TYR A 122 12.70 -10.28 18.95
C TYR A 122 11.84 -11.48 19.38
N GLN A 123 10.53 -11.27 19.57
CA GLN A 123 9.60 -12.35 19.90
C GLN A 123 9.59 -13.44 18.83
N PHE A 124 9.57 -13.05 17.56
CA PHE A 124 9.65 -13.98 16.45
C PHE A 124 10.98 -14.75 16.45
N TRP A 125 12.10 -14.05 16.67
CA TRP A 125 13.41 -14.66 16.71
C TRP A 125 13.55 -15.69 17.83
N GLN A 126 12.98 -15.42 19.02
CA GLN A 126 12.94 -16.39 20.12
C GLN A 126 12.17 -17.68 19.75
N MET A 127 11.11 -17.57 18.95
CA MET A 127 10.41 -18.75 18.43
C MET A 127 11.29 -19.53 17.45
N VAL A 128 12.04 -18.84 16.57
CA VAL A 128 13.00 -19.47 15.65
C VAL A 128 14.10 -20.22 16.43
N GLU A 129 14.70 -19.60 17.46
CA GLU A 129 15.75 -20.22 18.29
C GLU A 129 15.24 -21.41 19.10
N SER A 130 13.96 -21.40 19.46
CA SER A 130 13.32 -22.47 20.24
C SER A 130 12.67 -23.55 19.36
N ASP A 131 12.78 -23.44 18.02
CA ASP A 131 12.13 -24.33 17.04
C ASP A 131 10.59 -24.44 17.27
N VAL A 132 9.98 -23.30 17.63
CA VAL A 132 8.53 -23.19 17.87
C VAL A 132 7.88 -22.51 16.69
N GLU A 133 6.91 -23.18 16.04
CA GLU A 133 6.14 -22.60 14.95
C GLU A 133 5.33 -21.40 15.44
N PRO A 134 5.43 -20.24 14.76
CA PRO A 134 4.63 -19.08 15.11
C PRO A 134 3.14 -19.39 14.98
N VAL A 135 2.38 -19.18 16.04
CA VAL A 135 0.92 -19.24 15.96
C VAL A 135 0.49 -18.17 14.95
N GLN A 136 -0.34 -18.53 13.97
CA GLN A 136 -0.91 -17.61 13.00
C GLN A 136 -1.86 -16.60 13.69
N ASN A 137 -1.29 -15.73 14.50
CA ASN A 137 -1.97 -14.52 14.92
C ASN A 137 -1.71 -13.48 13.84
N HIS A 138 -2.78 -12.90 13.30
CA HIS A 138 -2.67 -11.72 12.46
C HIS A 138 -1.71 -10.74 13.15
N ALA A 139 -0.56 -10.48 12.52
CA ALA A 139 0.43 -9.58 13.08
C ALA A 139 -0.26 -8.29 13.49
N ASN A 140 -0.14 -7.90 14.75
CA ASN A 140 -0.75 -6.68 15.25
C ASN A 140 -0.15 -5.52 14.44
N LYS A 141 -1.01 -4.85 13.67
CA LYS A 141 -0.61 -3.70 12.87
C LYS A 141 -0.05 -2.63 13.79
N ILE A 142 1.21 -2.26 13.61
CA ILE A 142 1.84 -1.22 14.41
C ILE A 142 1.28 0.13 13.98
N ASP A 143 0.78 0.94 14.92
CA ASP A 143 0.31 2.29 14.60
C ASP A 143 1.49 3.20 14.23
N TRP A 144 1.44 3.75 13.03
CA TRP A 144 2.45 4.66 12.49
C TRP A 144 2.03 6.13 12.50
N SER A 145 0.94 6.46 13.22
CA SER A 145 0.41 7.83 13.26
C SER A 145 1.42 8.88 13.72
N ASN A 146 2.42 8.49 14.48
CA ASN A 146 3.48 9.37 15.01
C ASN A 146 4.73 9.40 14.11
N VAL A 147 4.75 8.65 13.00
CA VAL A 147 5.86 8.69 12.05
C VAL A 147 5.72 9.93 11.17
N LYS A 148 6.76 10.77 11.13
CA LYS A 148 6.77 11.95 10.27
C LYS A 148 7.02 11.53 8.82
N ILE A 149 6.14 11.95 7.93
CA ILE A 149 6.17 11.67 6.51
C ILE A 149 5.94 12.98 5.76
N ASP A 150 6.89 13.40 4.96
CA ASP A 150 6.78 14.64 4.21
C ASP A 150 5.67 14.54 3.15
N GLY A 151 4.81 15.54 3.08
CA GLY A 151 3.70 15.59 2.13
C GLY A 151 2.43 14.82 2.55
N LEU A 152 2.48 14.03 3.64
CA LEU A 152 1.33 13.32 4.17
C LEU A 152 0.96 13.83 5.57
N ILE A 153 -0.30 14.22 5.73
CA ILE A 153 -0.84 14.67 7.01
C ILE A 153 -1.94 13.70 7.43
N LYS A 154 -1.79 13.07 8.60
CA LYS A 154 -2.89 12.36 9.24
C LYS A 154 -3.74 13.38 9.99
N ARG A 155 -4.96 13.61 9.51
CA ARG A 155 -5.90 14.56 10.10
C ARG A 155 -7.01 13.81 10.84
N ASP A 156 -7.21 14.10 12.10
CA ASP A 156 -8.44 13.73 12.80
C ASP A 156 -9.58 14.66 12.32
N ALA A 157 -10.53 14.09 11.60
CA ALA A 157 -11.69 14.81 11.08
C ALA A 157 -12.95 14.69 11.96
N SER A 158 -12.85 14.16 13.19
CA SER A 158 -13.99 13.95 14.10
C SER A 158 -14.72 15.26 14.46
N LYS A 159 -14.04 16.40 14.36
CA LYS A 159 -14.59 17.73 14.61
C LYS A 159 -14.96 18.51 13.33
N ASP A 160 -14.74 17.90 12.18
CA ASP A 160 -15.12 18.49 10.89
C ASP A 160 -16.54 18.06 10.55
N ASN A 161 -17.50 18.95 10.79
CA ASN A 161 -18.93 18.67 10.62
C ASN A 161 -19.27 18.26 9.18
N GLN A 162 -18.61 18.85 8.18
CA GLN A 162 -18.87 18.53 6.77
C GLN A 162 -18.37 17.12 6.43
N PHE A 163 -17.18 16.76 6.93
CA PHE A 163 -16.64 15.41 6.77
C PHE A 163 -17.51 14.38 7.49
N MET A 164 -17.92 14.66 8.73
CA MET A 164 -18.76 13.76 9.53
C MET A 164 -20.13 13.53 8.92
N ASP A 165 -20.77 14.58 8.37
CA ASP A 165 -22.04 14.44 7.65
C ASP A 165 -21.89 13.53 6.42
N ALA A 166 -20.86 13.73 5.63
CA ALA A 166 -20.57 12.88 4.48
C ALA A 166 -20.28 11.43 4.90
N ALA A 167 -19.51 11.23 5.98
CA ALA A 167 -19.19 9.92 6.52
C ALA A 167 -20.44 9.18 7.03
N HIS A 168 -21.34 9.87 7.73
CA HIS A 168 -22.62 9.30 8.16
C HIS A 168 -23.48 8.86 6.96
N ARG A 169 -23.61 9.69 5.94
CA ARG A 169 -24.33 9.32 4.71
C ARG A 169 -23.70 8.11 4.04
N PHE A 170 -22.39 8.08 3.91
CA PHE A 170 -21.66 6.96 3.33
C PHE A 170 -21.92 5.64 4.08
N VAL A 171 -21.84 5.66 5.42
CA VAL A 171 -22.10 4.49 6.26
C VAL A 171 -23.56 4.04 6.15
N ASN A 172 -24.51 4.98 6.20
CA ASN A 172 -25.94 4.67 6.11
C ASN A 172 -26.34 4.01 4.79
N TYR A 173 -25.72 4.40 3.68
CA TYR A 173 -26.02 3.81 2.37
C TYR A 173 -25.14 2.59 2.03
N SER A 174 -24.14 2.26 2.85
CA SER A 174 -23.20 1.19 2.56
C SER A 174 -23.86 -0.18 2.42
N GLN A 175 -24.86 -0.48 3.24
CA GLN A 175 -25.60 -1.74 3.18
C GLN A 175 -26.46 -1.83 1.91
N GLN A 176 -27.20 -0.76 1.59
CA GLN A 176 -28.01 -0.69 0.36
C GLN A 176 -27.15 -0.80 -0.90
N ALA A 177 -25.95 -0.20 -0.91
CA ALA A 177 -25.00 -0.33 -2.00
C ALA A 177 -24.51 -1.78 -2.19
N LYS A 178 -24.25 -2.50 -1.08
CA LYS A 178 -23.88 -3.93 -1.14
C LYS A 178 -25.03 -4.78 -1.68
N GLU A 179 -26.23 -4.54 -1.22
CA GLU A 179 -27.44 -5.24 -1.69
C GLU A 179 -27.69 -4.97 -3.17
N HIS A 180 -27.54 -3.72 -3.61
CA HIS A 180 -27.65 -3.35 -5.02
C HIS A 180 -26.65 -4.10 -5.90
N GLU A 181 -25.36 -4.16 -5.53
CA GLU A 181 -24.35 -4.89 -6.27
C GLU A 181 -24.57 -6.42 -6.23
N ALA A 182 -25.07 -6.96 -5.12
CA ALA A 182 -25.44 -8.38 -5.03
C ALA A 182 -26.60 -8.72 -5.98
N THR A 183 -27.68 -7.93 -5.95
CA THR A 183 -28.84 -8.08 -6.82
C THR A 183 -28.49 -7.92 -8.30
N LYS A 184 -27.60 -6.98 -8.62
CA LYS A 184 -27.08 -6.80 -9.97
C LYS A 184 -26.31 -8.01 -10.48
N LYS A 185 -25.53 -8.69 -9.62
CA LYS A 185 -24.86 -9.95 -9.97
C LYS A 185 -25.87 -11.07 -10.16
N GLU A 186 -26.86 -11.16 -9.29
CA GLU A 186 -27.93 -12.14 -9.38
C GLU A 186 -28.71 -12.01 -10.70
N LEU A 187 -29.19 -10.81 -11.03
CA LEU A 187 -29.88 -10.52 -12.29
C LEU A 187 -29.05 -10.93 -13.52
N LYS A 188 -27.75 -10.64 -13.52
CA LYS A 188 -26.87 -11.05 -14.62
C LYS A 188 -26.70 -12.56 -14.71
N SER A 189 -26.73 -13.28 -13.59
CA SER A 189 -26.61 -14.74 -13.56
C SER A 189 -27.85 -15.45 -14.06
N MET A 190 -29.02 -14.78 -14.04
CA MET A 190 -30.27 -15.32 -14.57
C MET A 190 -30.35 -15.29 -16.10
N VAL A 191 -29.50 -14.48 -16.76
CA VAL A 191 -29.47 -14.39 -18.24
C VAL A 191 -28.71 -15.58 -18.80
N LYS A 192 -29.41 -16.47 -19.56
CA LYS A 192 -28.82 -17.64 -20.18
C LYS A 192 -27.87 -17.27 -21.32
N ASP A 193 -26.95 -18.16 -21.64
CA ASP A 193 -25.96 -17.91 -22.72
C ASP A 193 -26.59 -17.79 -24.11
N THR A 194 -27.77 -18.33 -24.29
CA THR A 194 -28.56 -18.22 -25.53
C THR A 194 -29.37 -16.92 -25.63
N GLU A 195 -29.47 -16.16 -24.57
CA GLU A 195 -30.27 -14.94 -24.49
C GLU A 195 -29.42 -13.69 -24.76
N ARG A 196 -29.78 -12.95 -25.79
CA ARG A 196 -29.14 -11.67 -26.14
C ARG A 196 -29.70 -10.49 -25.36
N GLU A 197 -30.99 -10.57 -25.04
CA GLU A 197 -31.73 -9.50 -24.34
C GLU A 197 -32.81 -10.13 -23.49
N VAL A 198 -32.87 -9.70 -22.22
CA VAL A 198 -33.95 -10.03 -21.26
C VAL A 198 -34.50 -8.71 -20.73
N TYR A 199 -35.82 -8.55 -20.74
CA TYR A 199 -36.47 -7.32 -20.32
C TYR A 199 -37.72 -7.56 -19.50
N CYS A 200 -38.06 -6.58 -18.68
CA CYS A 200 -39.32 -6.44 -17.96
C CYS A 200 -39.68 -4.95 -17.89
N ASP A 201 -40.79 -4.62 -17.26
CA ASP A 201 -41.25 -3.21 -17.15
C ASP A 201 -40.25 -2.30 -16.43
N LEU A 202 -39.40 -2.85 -15.56
CA LEU A 202 -38.46 -2.10 -14.73
C LEU A 202 -37.08 -1.91 -15.36
N LEU A 203 -36.61 -2.91 -16.13
CA LEU A 203 -35.24 -2.91 -16.66
C LEU A 203 -35.06 -3.78 -17.90
N THR A 204 -33.98 -3.53 -18.60
CA THR A 204 -33.51 -4.38 -19.72
C THR A 204 -32.06 -4.81 -19.45
N ILE A 205 -31.77 -6.08 -19.69
CA ILE A 205 -30.41 -6.64 -19.65
C ILE A 205 -30.00 -7.06 -21.05
N LYS A 206 -28.93 -6.47 -21.59
CA LYS A 206 -28.39 -6.79 -22.91
C LYS A 206 -27.01 -7.44 -22.76
N ARG A 207 -26.80 -8.54 -23.49
CA ARG A 207 -25.51 -9.21 -23.61
C ARG A 207 -24.78 -8.71 -24.85
N ASP A 208 -23.55 -8.29 -24.69
CA ASP A 208 -22.69 -7.88 -25.81
C ASP A 208 -22.06 -9.09 -26.52
N LYS A 209 -21.32 -8.84 -27.61
CA LYS A 209 -20.65 -9.88 -28.39
C LYS A 209 -19.54 -10.61 -27.64
N ARG A 210 -19.07 -10.06 -26.49
CA ARG A 210 -18.04 -10.65 -25.63
C ARG A 210 -18.64 -11.39 -24.44
N GLY A 211 -19.98 -11.48 -24.35
CA GLY A 211 -20.69 -12.14 -23.27
C GLY A 211 -20.98 -11.28 -22.05
N ALA A 212 -20.55 -10.02 -22.03
CA ALA A 212 -20.80 -9.14 -20.88
C ALA A 212 -22.25 -8.61 -20.88
N CYS A 213 -22.91 -8.67 -19.71
CA CYS A 213 -24.27 -8.20 -19.52
C CYS A 213 -24.30 -6.77 -18.97
N ARG A 214 -25.05 -5.88 -19.66
CA ARG A 214 -25.34 -4.50 -19.25
C ARG A 214 -26.81 -4.40 -18.84
N ILE A 215 -27.05 -3.83 -17.65
CA ILE A 215 -28.39 -3.53 -17.13
C ILE A 215 -28.71 -2.07 -17.41
N THR A 216 -29.91 -1.81 -17.93
CA THR A 216 -30.47 -0.46 -18.11
C THR A 216 -31.80 -0.41 -17.38
N ILE A 217 -31.96 0.52 -16.44
CA ILE A 217 -33.20 0.77 -15.70
C ILE A 217 -34.09 1.65 -16.57
N HIS A 218 -35.36 1.34 -16.63
CA HIS A 218 -36.37 2.16 -17.27
C HIS A 218 -36.74 3.29 -16.28
N SER A 219 -36.55 4.53 -16.67
CA SER A 219 -37.08 5.68 -15.92
C SER A 219 -38.55 5.86 -16.33
N ASP A 220 -39.41 6.07 -15.38
CA ASP A 220 -40.79 6.52 -15.62
C ASP A 220 -40.78 7.89 -16.30
#